data_f39521d43f2ecdb854bde78120e3c126
#
_entry.id   f39521d43f2ecdb854bde78120e3c126
#
_cell.length_a   1.000
_cell.length_b   1.000
_cell.length_c   1.000
_cell.angle_alpha   90.00
_cell.angle_beta   90.00
_cell.angle_gamma   90.00
#
_symmetry.space_group_name_H-M   'P 1'
#
loop_
_entity.id
_entity.type
_entity.pdbx_description
1 polymer ?
#
loop_
_entity_poly.entity_id
_entity_poly.type
_entity_poly.pdbx_seq_one_letter_code
_entity_poly.pdbx_strand_id
1 'polypeptide(L)'
;MASSKYWIHNYRIADHIFPKEDQIYVQCWHGTPLKRLGYDIETFDNALNTINELRFKYKVDAKKFKYFLSPSKFASEKFISAWNLRAFGKENAIIEQGYPRNDKLFNCTVNDINRIKSTLGIEDTDKKIILYAPTWRDNQHDSSIGYTYKTEVDFDYLRDAVGDKCIILFRAHYLVASKFDFEKYKGFVYDVSKYDEINDLYLASDALLTDYSSVFFDYANLKKPMIFYMYDFDAYKNEIRDFYIDVEELPGPVITDRNQEELVRELKAIENNGAY
;
A
#
# COMPACT_ATOMS: atom_id res chain seq x y z
N MET A 1 13.88 3.23 -24.21
CA MET A 1 14.20 1.79 -23.94
C MET A 1 15.16 1.21 -24.97
N ALA A 2 14.99 1.42 -26.27
CA ALA A 2 15.81 0.76 -27.31
C ALA A 2 17.34 0.98 -27.18
N SER A 3 17.80 2.12 -26.65
CA SER A 3 19.21 2.48 -26.50
C SER A 3 19.77 2.33 -25.08
N SER A 4 18.92 2.06 -24.07
CA SER A 4 19.35 1.95 -22.67
C SER A 4 19.88 0.55 -22.41
N LYS A 5 21.06 0.46 -21.77
CA LYS A 5 21.65 -0.81 -21.36
C LYS A 5 20.95 -1.42 -20.15
N TYR A 6 20.48 -0.58 -19.22
CA TYR A 6 19.79 -1.00 -18.01
C TYR A 6 18.34 -0.55 -18.05
N TRP A 7 17.43 -1.49 -17.79
CA TRP A 7 16.00 -1.26 -17.68
C TRP A 7 15.58 -1.58 -16.24
N ILE A 8 15.15 -0.58 -15.50
CA ILE A 8 14.68 -0.74 -14.12
C ILE A 8 13.20 -0.38 -14.12
N HIS A 9 12.35 -1.35 -13.84
CA HIS A 9 10.90 -1.19 -13.86
C HIS A 9 10.26 -1.75 -12.59
N ASN A 10 9.26 -1.04 -12.10
CA ASN A 10 8.40 -1.47 -11.00
C ASN A 10 7.05 -2.03 -11.47
N TYR A 11 6.91 -2.26 -12.76
CA TYR A 11 5.73 -2.79 -13.42
C TYR A 11 6.15 -3.72 -14.56
N ARG A 12 5.25 -4.63 -14.99
CA ARG A 12 5.54 -5.50 -16.14
C ARG A 12 5.54 -4.67 -17.43
N ILE A 13 6.59 -4.80 -18.22
CA ILE A 13 6.65 -4.19 -19.55
C ILE A 13 5.76 -4.96 -20.53
N ALA A 14 5.29 -4.29 -21.59
CA ALA A 14 4.41 -4.87 -22.61
C ALA A 14 4.94 -6.21 -23.13
N ASP A 15 4.06 -7.19 -23.36
CA ASP A 15 4.43 -8.58 -23.61
C ASP A 15 5.33 -8.77 -24.83
N HIS A 16 5.18 -7.92 -25.85
CA HIS A 16 5.96 -7.95 -27.10
C HIS A 16 7.33 -7.25 -27.02
N ILE A 17 7.65 -6.58 -25.90
CA ILE A 17 8.93 -5.87 -25.71
C ILE A 17 9.87 -6.80 -24.95
N PHE A 18 11.02 -7.10 -25.54
CA PHE A 18 12.08 -7.91 -24.92
C PHE A 18 13.39 -7.12 -24.88
N PRO A 19 14.20 -7.26 -23.79
CA PRO A 19 15.54 -6.72 -23.78
C PRO A 19 16.41 -7.46 -24.80
N LYS A 20 17.37 -6.74 -25.38
CA LYS A 20 18.41 -7.33 -26.22
C LYS A 20 19.40 -8.10 -25.37
N GLU A 21 20.26 -8.89 -26.00
CA GLU A 21 21.23 -9.75 -25.31
C GLU A 21 22.20 -9.00 -24.40
N ASP A 22 22.58 -7.78 -24.79
CA ASP A 22 23.43 -6.87 -24.04
C ASP A 22 22.70 -5.97 -23.05
N GLN A 23 21.38 -6.05 -22.98
CA GLN A 23 20.55 -5.25 -22.06
C GLN A 23 20.20 -6.03 -20.79
N ILE A 24 20.15 -5.33 -19.67
CA ILE A 24 19.84 -5.88 -18.36
C ILE A 24 18.50 -5.31 -17.89
N TYR A 25 17.50 -6.17 -17.78
CA TYR A 25 16.22 -5.81 -17.20
C TYR A 25 16.16 -6.25 -15.73
N VAL A 26 15.91 -5.29 -14.84
CA VAL A 26 15.65 -5.47 -13.42
C VAL A 26 14.18 -5.21 -13.16
N GLN A 27 13.46 -6.22 -12.69
CA GLN A 27 12.09 -6.10 -12.19
C GLN A 27 12.14 -5.75 -10.71
N CYS A 28 11.51 -4.66 -10.29
CA CYS A 28 11.46 -4.24 -8.90
C CYS A 28 10.09 -4.49 -8.26
N TRP A 29 9.08 -4.78 -9.08
CA TRP A 29 7.68 -4.76 -8.66
C TRP A 29 7.34 -3.45 -7.92
N HIS A 30 6.19 -3.35 -7.32
CA HIS A 30 5.73 -2.10 -6.70
C HIS A 30 5.34 -2.25 -5.22
N GLY A 31 5.64 -3.38 -4.60
CA GLY A 31 5.43 -3.60 -3.17
C GLY A 31 5.47 -5.08 -2.79
N THR A 32 5.60 -5.35 -1.52
CA THR A 32 5.43 -6.69 -0.96
C THR A 32 3.98 -7.14 -1.18
N PRO A 33 3.73 -8.31 -1.75
CA PRO A 33 2.37 -8.72 -2.09
C PRO A 33 1.60 -9.17 -0.85
N LEU A 34 0.50 -8.48 -0.53
CA LEU A 34 -0.52 -8.97 0.40
C LEU A 34 -1.47 -9.91 -0.33
N LYS A 35 -1.89 -9.55 -1.53
CA LYS A 35 -2.82 -10.29 -2.37
C LYS A 35 -2.07 -11.30 -3.25
N ARG A 36 -2.68 -12.47 -3.49
CA ARG A 36 -2.11 -13.47 -4.41
C ARG A 36 -1.90 -12.93 -5.81
N LEU A 37 -0.83 -13.32 -6.44
CA LEU A 37 -0.39 -12.84 -7.73
C LEU A 37 -0.18 -14.00 -8.73
N GLY A 38 -0.32 -13.71 -9.99
CA GLY A 38 0.11 -14.58 -11.11
C GLY A 38 -0.35 -16.03 -11.01
N TYR A 39 0.60 -16.96 -10.85
CA TYR A 39 0.32 -18.40 -10.77
C TYR A 39 -0.34 -18.82 -9.45
N ASP A 40 -0.26 -18.01 -8.40
CA ASP A 40 -0.84 -18.33 -7.10
C ASP A 40 -2.33 -17.96 -7.01
N ILE A 41 -2.88 -17.32 -8.04
CA ILE A 41 -4.31 -17.02 -8.13
C ILE A 41 -5.04 -18.31 -8.57
N GLU A 42 -5.94 -18.79 -7.72
CA GLU A 42 -6.71 -20.02 -7.96
C GLU A 42 -8.03 -19.72 -8.66
N THR A 43 -8.71 -18.67 -8.24
CA THR A 43 -9.98 -18.23 -8.82
C THR A 43 -9.81 -16.81 -9.37
N PHE A 44 -10.20 -16.61 -10.60
CA PHE A 44 -10.07 -15.32 -11.26
C PHE A 44 -11.31 -15.06 -12.10
N ASP A 45 -12.22 -14.28 -11.53
CA ASP A 45 -13.39 -13.79 -12.25
C ASP A 45 -13.19 -12.31 -12.58
N ASN A 46 -12.52 -12.06 -13.71
CA ASN A 46 -12.36 -10.71 -14.21
C ASN A 46 -12.80 -10.68 -15.67
N ALA A 47 -13.75 -9.81 -16.00
CA ALA A 47 -14.26 -9.60 -17.34
C ALA A 47 -13.18 -9.29 -18.41
N LEU A 48 -11.98 -8.90 -17.99
CA LEU A 48 -10.90 -8.46 -18.89
C LEU A 48 -9.85 -9.52 -19.20
N ASN A 49 -9.68 -10.57 -18.37
CA ASN A 49 -8.66 -11.59 -18.59
C ASN A 49 -9.09 -12.94 -18.01
N THR A 50 -8.75 -14.01 -18.69
CA THR A 50 -8.81 -15.37 -18.14
C THR A 50 -7.60 -15.67 -17.26
N ILE A 51 -7.72 -16.68 -16.39
CA ILE A 51 -6.59 -17.16 -15.57
C ILE A 51 -5.38 -17.59 -16.43
N ASN A 52 -5.65 -18.15 -17.61
CA ASN A 52 -4.59 -18.59 -18.54
C ASN A 52 -3.87 -17.39 -19.17
N GLU A 53 -4.57 -16.34 -19.53
CA GLU A 53 -3.97 -15.10 -20.05
C GLU A 53 -3.14 -14.42 -18.98
N LEU A 54 -3.61 -14.40 -17.73
CA LEU A 54 -2.86 -13.87 -16.60
C LEU A 54 -1.55 -14.65 -16.40
N ARG A 55 -1.62 -15.97 -16.32
CA ARG A 55 -0.45 -16.85 -16.19
C ARG A 55 0.51 -16.71 -17.37
N PHE A 56 -0.01 -16.55 -18.58
CA PHE A 56 0.80 -16.28 -19.76
C PHE A 56 1.59 -14.97 -19.62
N LYS A 57 0.96 -13.89 -19.16
CA LYS A 57 1.62 -12.59 -18.92
C LYS A 57 2.74 -12.69 -17.89
N TYR A 58 2.54 -13.44 -16.79
CA TYR A 58 3.59 -13.68 -15.78
C TYR A 58 4.72 -14.55 -16.32
N LYS A 59 4.41 -15.58 -17.10
CA LYS A 59 5.40 -16.40 -17.80
C LYS A 59 6.26 -15.58 -18.77
N VAL A 60 5.65 -14.70 -19.55
CA VAL A 60 6.37 -13.83 -20.49
C VAL A 60 7.28 -12.88 -19.72
N ASP A 61 6.80 -12.27 -18.66
CA ASP A 61 7.58 -11.36 -17.82
C ASP A 61 8.79 -12.09 -17.16
N ALA A 62 8.57 -13.31 -16.64
CA ALA A 62 9.63 -14.14 -16.08
C ALA A 62 10.78 -14.40 -17.04
N LYS A 63 10.53 -14.47 -18.35
CA LYS A 63 11.57 -14.67 -19.38
C LYS A 63 12.40 -13.43 -19.66
N LYS A 64 11.88 -12.23 -19.35
CA LYS A 64 12.48 -10.96 -19.74
C LYS A 64 13.52 -10.45 -18.77
N PHE A 65 13.23 -10.46 -17.47
CA PHE A 65 14.14 -9.90 -16.48
C PHE A 65 15.35 -10.81 -16.22
N LYS A 66 16.49 -10.17 -15.99
CA LYS A 66 17.72 -10.81 -15.52
C LYS A 66 17.75 -10.89 -14.00
N TYR A 67 17.20 -9.87 -13.35
CA TYR A 67 17.12 -9.75 -11.89
C TYR A 67 15.72 -9.33 -11.46
N PHE A 68 15.31 -9.81 -10.28
CA PHE A 68 14.07 -9.42 -9.64
C PHE A 68 14.39 -9.01 -8.18
N LEU A 69 14.21 -7.74 -7.89
CA LEU A 69 14.48 -7.20 -6.57
C LEU A 69 13.39 -7.60 -5.58
N SER A 70 13.79 -8.09 -4.41
CA SER A 70 12.88 -8.50 -3.34
C SER A 70 13.27 -7.83 -2.02
N PRO A 71 12.27 -7.37 -1.22
CA PRO A 71 12.53 -6.70 0.05
C PRO A 71 12.76 -7.66 1.21
N SER A 72 12.38 -8.94 1.11
CA SER A 72 12.42 -9.88 2.22
C SER A 72 12.29 -11.32 1.74
N LYS A 73 12.62 -12.27 2.61
CA LYS A 73 12.43 -13.71 2.35
C LYS A 73 10.96 -14.04 2.02
N PHE A 74 10.01 -13.46 2.76
CA PHE A 74 8.58 -13.62 2.48
C PHE A 74 8.24 -13.20 1.05
N ALA A 75 8.64 -11.99 0.63
CA ALA A 75 8.38 -11.51 -0.72
C ALA A 75 9.08 -12.37 -1.79
N SER A 76 10.33 -12.80 -1.53
CA SER A 76 11.10 -13.69 -2.42
C SER A 76 10.35 -14.98 -2.70
N GLU A 77 9.83 -15.64 -1.67
CA GLU A 77 9.06 -16.89 -1.80
C GLU A 77 7.79 -16.66 -2.64
N LYS A 78 7.07 -15.55 -2.40
CA LYS A 78 5.86 -15.23 -3.17
C LYS A 78 6.16 -14.84 -4.61
N PHE A 79 7.24 -14.11 -4.88
CA PHE A 79 7.66 -13.80 -6.25
C PHE A 79 8.11 -15.05 -7.00
N ILE A 80 8.84 -15.96 -6.37
CA ILE A 80 9.23 -17.24 -6.97
C ILE A 80 7.99 -18.05 -7.37
N SER A 81 6.99 -18.14 -6.52
CA SER A 81 5.74 -18.84 -6.76
C SER A 81 4.89 -18.15 -7.83
N ALA A 82 4.59 -16.87 -7.63
CA ALA A 82 3.71 -16.08 -8.50
C ALA A 82 4.19 -15.99 -9.96
N TRP A 83 5.50 -15.91 -10.20
CA TRP A 83 6.10 -15.95 -11.54
C TRP A 83 6.51 -17.35 -11.98
N ASN A 84 6.27 -18.37 -11.15
CA ASN A 84 6.66 -19.77 -11.38
C ASN A 84 8.14 -19.91 -11.75
N LEU A 85 9.01 -19.17 -11.06
CA LEU A 85 10.45 -19.07 -11.42
C LEU A 85 11.17 -20.39 -11.35
N ARG A 86 10.76 -21.32 -10.46
CA ARG A 86 11.31 -22.69 -10.38
C ARG A 86 11.18 -23.43 -11.68
N ALA A 87 9.98 -23.43 -12.27
CA ALA A 87 9.71 -24.10 -13.53
C ALA A 87 10.51 -23.52 -14.71
N PHE A 88 11.01 -22.28 -14.58
CA PHE A 88 11.82 -21.60 -15.60
C PHE A 88 13.30 -21.56 -15.28
N GLY A 89 13.76 -22.18 -14.18
CA GLY A 89 15.16 -22.19 -13.75
C GLY A 89 15.68 -20.79 -13.40
N LYS A 90 14.81 -19.90 -12.91
CA LYS A 90 15.13 -18.48 -12.64
C LYS A 90 15.03 -18.08 -11.16
N GLU A 91 15.07 -18.99 -10.23
CA GLU A 91 15.07 -18.68 -8.80
C GLU A 91 16.25 -17.77 -8.42
N ASN A 92 17.41 -18.00 -9.03
CA ASN A 92 18.61 -17.20 -8.82
C ASN A 92 18.52 -15.74 -9.38
N ALA A 93 17.44 -15.40 -10.05
CA ALA A 93 17.20 -14.01 -10.47
C ALA A 93 16.76 -13.12 -9.31
N ILE A 94 16.29 -13.70 -8.20
CA ILE A 94 15.88 -12.95 -7.00
C ILE A 94 17.10 -12.32 -6.32
N ILE A 95 17.02 -11.02 -6.09
CA ILE A 95 17.99 -10.25 -5.28
C ILE A 95 17.27 -9.77 -4.04
N GLU A 96 17.51 -10.41 -2.90
CA GLU A 96 16.89 -10.07 -1.62
C GLU A 96 17.78 -9.06 -0.88
N GLN A 97 17.54 -7.75 -1.15
CA GLN A 97 18.36 -6.64 -0.62
C GLN A 97 17.52 -5.44 -0.14
N GLY A 98 16.21 -5.62 0.01
CA GLY A 98 15.31 -4.51 0.35
C GLY A 98 14.87 -3.71 -0.89
N TYR A 99 13.98 -2.75 -0.65
CA TYR A 99 13.60 -1.77 -1.66
C TYR A 99 14.38 -0.47 -1.46
N PRO A 100 15.13 0.02 -2.45
CA PRO A 100 15.88 1.28 -2.34
C PRO A 100 15.01 2.48 -1.95
N ARG A 101 13.72 2.47 -2.33
CA ARG A 101 12.78 3.52 -1.91
C ARG A 101 12.65 3.65 -0.39
N ASN A 102 12.88 2.57 0.36
CA ASN A 102 12.76 2.53 1.82
C ASN A 102 14.03 2.99 2.54
N ASP A 103 15.14 3.22 1.84
CA ASP A 103 16.42 3.68 2.45
C ASP A 103 16.24 5.00 3.20
N LYS A 104 15.33 5.87 2.70
CA LYS A 104 14.99 7.14 3.34
C LYS A 104 14.44 6.97 4.75
N LEU A 105 13.70 5.89 5.01
CA LEU A 105 13.11 5.61 6.33
C LEU A 105 14.18 5.38 7.41
N PHE A 106 15.39 4.92 7.02
CA PHE A 106 16.49 4.65 7.93
C PHE A 106 17.53 5.78 7.99
N ASN A 107 17.57 6.64 6.97
CA ASN A 107 18.57 7.70 6.83
C ASN A 107 18.00 9.09 7.09
N CYS A 108 16.83 9.19 7.71
CA CYS A 108 16.15 10.44 8.00
C CYS A 108 16.58 11.03 9.36
N THR A 109 16.77 12.33 9.43
CA THR A 109 17.03 13.07 10.66
C THR A 109 15.78 13.71 11.23
N VAL A 110 15.81 14.13 12.51
CA VAL A 110 14.71 14.90 13.13
C VAL A 110 14.45 16.20 12.36
N ASN A 111 15.49 16.86 11.86
CA ASN A 111 15.34 18.07 11.05
C ASN A 111 14.60 17.80 9.71
N ASP A 112 14.83 16.64 9.10
CA ASP A 112 14.12 16.25 7.90
C ASP A 112 12.63 16.02 8.19
N ILE A 113 12.31 15.36 9.30
CA ILE A 113 10.92 15.16 9.75
C ILE A 113 10.24 16.51 10.01
N ASN A 114 10.89 17.43 10.71
CA ASN A 114 10.35 18.77 10.99
C ASN A 114 10.10 19.53 9.68
N ARG A 115 11.00 19.44 8.71
CA ARG A 115 10.81 20.06 7.38
C ARG A 115 9.61 19.45 6.63
N ILE A 116 9.44 18.12 6.71
CA ILE A 116 8.27 17.45 6.12
C ILE A 116 6.98 17.95 6.79
N LYS A 117 6.94 17.99 8.13
CA LYS A 117 5.78 18.48 8.88
C LYS A 117 5.45 19.94 8.51
N SER A 118 6.47 20.80 8.39
CA SER A 118 6.29 22.18 7.94
C SER A 118 5.71 22.25 6.52
N THR A 119 6.22 21.44 5.59
CA THR A 119 5.67 21.37 4.22
C THR A 119 4.21 20.95 4.20
N LEU A 120 3.79 20.12 5.17
CA LEU A 120 2.41 19.66 5.33
C LEU A 120 1.53 20.65 6.12
N GLY A 121 2.11 21.72 6.69
CA GLY A 121 1.41 22.70 7.52
C GLY A 121 0.97 22.17 8.89
N ILE A 122 1.77 21.26 9.48
CA ILE A 122 1.48 20.56 10.74
C ILE A 122 2.67 20.60 11.71
N GLU A 123 3.53 21.59 11.60
CA GLU A 123 4.76 21.71 12.39
C GLU A 123 4.53 21.96 13.88
N ASP A 124 3.48 22.71 14.23
CA ASP A 124 3.22 23.18 15.59
C ASP A 124 2.06 22.40 16.26
N THR A 125 2.13 21.08 16.23
CA THR A 125 1.10 20.26 16.87
C THR A 125 1.68 19.25 17.83
N ASP A 126 1.12 19.19 19.04
CA ASP A 126 1.34 18.13 20.02
C ASP A 126 0.45 16.89 19.75
N LYS A 127 -0.46 16.99 18.76
CA LYS A 127 -1.37 15.92 18.40
C LYS A 127 -0.65 14.78 17.70
N LYS A 128 -1.13 13.56 17.89
CA LYS A 128 -0.70 12.40 17.12
C LYS A 128 -1.13 12.53 15.66
N ILE A 129 -0.24 12.18 14.77
CA ILE A 129 -0.46 12.26 13.32
C ILE A 129 -0.76 10.86 12.81
N ILE A 130 -1.99 10.65 12.33
CA ILE A 130 -2.44 9.37 11.79
C ILE A 130 -2.45 9.44 10.27
N LEU A 131 -1.66 8.58 9.62
CA LEU A 131 -1.75 8.43 8.16
C LEU A 131 -2.88 7.47 7.82
N TYR A 132 -3.97 7.98 7.24
CA TYR A 132 -5.06 7.14 6.72
C TYR A 132 -4.88 6.91 5.23
N ALA A 133 -4.55 5.67 4.86
CA ALA A 133 -4.25 5.25 3.50
C ALA A 133 -5.12 4.04 3.08
N PRO A 134 -6.42 4.26 2.79
CA PRO A 134 -7.33 3.19 2.39
C PRO A 134 -7.07 2.72 0.95
N THR A 135 -7.38 1.45 0.69
CA THR A 135 -7.39 0.88 -0.66
C THR A 135 -8.60 1.37 -1.44
N TRP A 136 -8.38 1.67 -2.71
CA TRP A 136 -9.46 1.92 -3.67
C TRP A 136 -10.37 0.69 -3.84
N ARG A 137 -11.69 0.93 -4.01
CA ARG A 137 -12.69 -0.10 -4.31
C ARG A 137 -13.16 0.04 -5.75
N ASP A 138 -12.85 -0.94 -6.60
CA ASP A 138 -13.23 -0.94 -8.01
C ASP A 138 -14.76 -1.07 -8.22
N ASN A 139 -15.49 -1.65 -7.26
CA ASN A 139 -16.94 -1.82 -7.29
C ASN A 139 -17.73 -0.56 -6.91
N GLN A 140 -17.10 0.53 -6.53
CA GLN A 140 -17.76 1.82 -6.27
C GLN A 140 -17.88 2.68 -7.53
N HIS A 141 -18.12 2.06 -8.69
CA HIS A 141 -18.38 2.74 -9.95
C HIS A 141 -19.88 2.74 -10.25
N ASP A 142 -20.49 3.93 -10.27
CA ASP A 142 -21.82 4.14 -10.80
C ASP A 142 -21.73 4.54 -12.27
N SER A 143 -22.35 3.79 -13.16
CA SER A 143 -22.31 4.01 -14.61
C SER A 143 -22.92 5.35 -15.06
N SER A 144 -23.71 6.01 -14.21
CA SER A 144 -24.38 7.29 -14.50
C SER A 144 -23.69 8.50 -13.91
N ILE A 145 -22.95 8.32 -12.79
CA ILE A 145 -22.32 9.41 -11.99
C ILE A 145 -20.81 9.29 -11.98
N GLY A 146 -20.25 8.18 -12.48
CA GLY A 146 -18.85 7.84 -12.40
C GLY A 146 -18.48 7.23 -11.03
N TYR A 147 -17.18 7.25 -10.67
CA TYR A 147 -16.73 6.70 -9.40
C TYR A 147 -17.32 7.48 -8.22
N THR A 148 -18.10 6.81 -7.39
CA THR A 148 -18.60 7.33 -6.12
C THR A 148 -17.78 6.73 -5.01
N TYR A 149 -17.05 7.54 -4.25
CA TYR A 149 -16.40 7.08 -3.03
C TYR A 149 -17.23 7.48 -1.84
N LYS A 150 -17.64 6.50 -1.06
CA LYS A 150 -18.16 6.72 0.28
C LYS A 150 -17.11 6.23 1.25
N THR A 151 -16.52 7.15 2.00
CA THR A 151 -15.68 6.73 3.13
C THR A 151 -16.57 6.11 4.20
N GLU A 152 -16.19 4.93 4.67
CA GLU A 152 -16.91 4.25 5.76
C GLU A 152 -16.39 4.71 7.14
N VAL A 153 -15.35 5.52 7.16
CA VAL A 153 -14.92 6.24 8.37
C VAL A 153 -15.82 7.44 8.57
N ASP A 154 -16.47 7.51 9.73
CA ASP A 154 -17.25 8.67 10.15
C ASP A 154 -16.32 9.74 10.75
N PHE A 155 -15.92 10.69 9.91
CA PHE A 155 -15.01 11.76 10.33
C PHE A 155 -15.64 12.76 11.31
N ASP A 156 -16.96 12.91 11.34
CA ASP A 156 -17.62 13.74 12.37
C ASP A 156 -17.48 13.06 13.73
N TYR A 157 -17.79 11.77 13.80
CA TYR A 157 -17.63 10.99 15.02
C TYR A 157 -16.16 10.92 15.50
N LEU A 158 -15.22 10.71 14.58
CA LEU A 158 -13.79 10.70 14.93
C LEU A 158 -13.31 12.06 15.43
N ARG A 159 -13.69 13.17 14.78
CA ARG A 159 -13.33 14.51 15.21
C ARG A 159 -13.82 14.80 16.62
N ASP A 160 -15.06 14.43 16.91
CA ASP A 160 -15.65 14.66 18.24
C ASP A 160 -14.99 13.80 19.33
N ALA A 161 -14.55 12.58 18.97
CA ALA A 161 -13.97 11.62 19.91
C ALA A 161 -12.45 11.76 20.15
N VAL A 162 -11.68 12.21 19.14
CA VAL A 162 -10.20 12.25 19.18
C VAL A 162 -9.59 13.50 18.52
N GLY A 163 -10.38 14.43 18.03
CA GLY A 163 -9.86 15.59 17.27
C GLY A 163 -9.06 16.59 18.09
N ASP A 164 -9.16 16.55 19.41
CA ASP A 164 -8.29 17.29 20.33
C ASP A 164 -6.89 16.68 20.48
N LYS A 165 -6.73 15.38 20.14
CA LYS A 165 -5.54 14.56 20.35
C LYS A 165 -4.86 14.08 19.10
N CYS A 166 -5.60 13.95 18.00
CA CYS A 166 -5.12 13.44 16.74
C CYS A 166 -5.45 14.37 15.57
N ILE A 167 -4.64 14.29 14.52
CA ILE A 167 -4.94 14.77 13.18
C ILE A 167 -4.77 13.65 12.19
N ILE A 168 -5.48 13.72 11.05
CA ILE A 168 -5.48 12.68 10.02
C ILE A 168 -4.86 13.23 8.75
N LEU A 169 -3.79 12.59 8.27
CA LEU A 169 -3.28 12.74 6.92
C LEU A 169 -4.03 11.77 6.01
N PHE A 170 -4.98 12.26 5.23
CA PHE A 170 -5.80 11.43 4.37
C PHE A 170 -5.17 11.30 2.99
N ARG A 171 -4.67 10.09 2.69
CA ARG A 171 -4.10 9.73 1.39
C ARG A 171 -5.02 8.79 0.65
N ALA A 172 -5.96 9.34 -0.08
CA ALA A 172 -6.88 8.58 -0.93
C ALA A 172 -6.43 8.58 -2.39
N HIS A 173 -7.06 7.73 -3.20
CA HIS A 173 -6.94 7.84 -4.65
C HIS A 173 -7.47 9.22 -5.11
N TYR A 174 -6.83 9.85 -6.10
CA TYR A 174 -7.13 11.23 -6.52
C TYR A 174 -8.62 11.46 -6.88
N LEU A 175 -9.31 10.44 -7.41
CA LEU A 175 -10.75 10.51 -7.71
C LEU A 175 -11.61 10.62 -6.45
N VAL A 176 -11.14 10.08 -5.34
CA VAL A 176 -11.80 10.12 -4.03
C VAL A 176 -11.59 11.48 -3.40
N ALA A 177 -10.33 11.91 -3.35
CA ALA A 177 -9.95 13.18 -2.74
C ALA A 177 -10.70 14.37 -3.36
N SER A 178 -11.00 14.32 -4.67
CA SER A 178 -11.73 15.39 -5.35
C SER A 178 -13.20 15.55 -4.93
N LYS A 179 -13.78 14.58 -4.22
CA LYS A 179 -15.18 14.56 -3.76
C LYS A 179 -15.33 14.71 -2.25
N PHE A 180 -14.22 14.67 -1.50
CA PHE A 180 -14.24 14.82 -0.05
C PHE A 180 -14.20 16.28 0.34
N ASP A 181 -15.07 16.69 1.27
CA ASP A 181 -15.14 18.07 1.78
C ASP A 181 -14.09 18.29 2.89
N PHE A 182 -12.86 18.58 2.50
CA PHE A 182 -11.77 18.85 3.43
C PHE A 182 -11.97 20.14 4.24
N GLU A 183 -12.69 21.12 3.69
CA GLU A 183 -12.96 22.39 4.40
C GLU A 183 -13.82 22.16 5.65
N LYS A 184 -14.77 21.22 5.59
CA LYS A 184 -15.57 20.81 6.76
C LYS A 184 -14.71 20.31 7.92
N TYR A 185 -13.57 19.69 7.62
CA TYR A 185 -12.69 19.05 8.59
C TYR A 185 -11.34 19.77 8.77
N LYS A 186 -11.31 21.06 8.44
CA LYS A 186 -10.09 21.86 8.55
C LYS A 186 -9.49 21.82 9.96
N GLY A 187 -8.16 21.58 10.05
CA GLY A 187 -7.44 21.41 11.31
C GLY A 187 -7.55 20.02 11.92
N PHE A 188 -8.33 19.10 11.31
CA PHE A 188 -8.43 17.71 11.72
C PHE A 188 -8.02 16.74 10.59
N VAL A 189 -8.50 16.96 9.35
CA VAL A 189 -8.15 16.12 8.19
C VAL A 189 -7.39 16.95 7.16
N TYR A 190 -6.23 16.47 6.76
CA TYR A 190 -5.34 17.10 5.77
C TYR A 190 -5.28 16.23 4.51
N ASP A 191 -5.58 16.82 3.35
CA ASP A 191 -5.45 16.12 2.06
C ASP A 191 -3.98 15.99 1.65
N VAL A 192 -3.48 14.77 1.69
CA VAL A 192 -2.13 14.43 1.22
C VAL A 192 -2.15 13.50 0.00
N SER A 193 -3.30 13.41 -0.69
CA SER A 193 -3.49 12.49 -1.83
C SER A 193 -2.59 12.82 -3.01
N LYS A 194 -2.18 14.08 -3.17
CA LYS A 194 -1.28 14.56 -4.22
C LYS A 194 0.18 14.71 -3.77
N TYR A 195 0.49 14.36 -2.53
CA TYR A 195 1.88 14.43 -2.06
C TYR A 195 2.71 13.33 -2.73
N ASP A 196 3.79 13.68 -3.41
CA ASP A 196 4.52 12.77 -4.29
C ASP A 196 5.22 11.64 -3.52
N GLU A 197 5.90 11.96 -2.41
CA GLU A 197 6.77 11.03 -1.69
C GLU A 197 6.06 10.42 -0.48
N ILE A 198 5.62 9.17 -0.62
CA ILE A 198 4.90 8.45 0.44
C ILE A 198 5.75 8.26 1.71
N ASN A 199 7.07 8.09 1.58
CA ASN A 199 7.94 7.88 2.72
C ASN A 199 8.01 9.11 3.65
N ASP A 200 7.81 10.32 3.11
CA ASP A 200 7.68 11.51 3.92
C ASP A 200 6.45 11.46 4.83
N LEU A 201 5.34 10.94 4.31
CA LEU A 201 4.12 10.76 5.09
C LEU A 201 4.30 9.68 6.16
N TYR A 202 5.03 8.60 5.87
CA TYR A 202 5.39 7.58 6.85
C TYR A 202 6.25 8.16 7.98
N LEU A 203 7.24 8.97 7.64
CA LEU A 203 8.13 9.60 8.61
C LEU A 203 7.40 10.61 9.48
N ALA A 204 6.51 11.42 8.90
CA ALA A 204 5.74 12.45 9.59
C ALA A 204 4.64 11.89 10.49
N SER A 205 4.09 10.71 10.19
CA SER A 205 3.01 10.10 10.97
C SER A 205 3.50 9.34 12.19
N ASP A 206 2.64 9.25 13.21
CA ASP A 206 2.86 8.47 14.44
C ASP A 206 2.24 7.06 14.33
N ALA A 207 1.20 6.91 13.52
CA ALA A 207 0.55 5.62 13.25
C ALA A 207 -0.02 5.56 11.83
N LEU A 208 -0.25 4.34 11.36
CA LEU A 208 -0.92 4.04 10.10
C LEU A 208 -2.32 3.48 10.36
N LEU A 209 -3.32 4.05 9.71
CA LEU A 209 -4.66 3.49 9.55
C LEU A 209 -4.82 3.06 8.10
N THR A 210 -5.04 1.78 7.85
CA THR A 210 -5.17 1.24 6.49
C THR A 210 -6.15 0.07 6.45
N ASP A 211 -6.24 -0.61 5.32
CA ASP A 211 -7.08 -1.79 5.12
C ASP A 211 -6.30 -2.90 4.36
N TYR A 212 -6.64 -3.18 3.11
CA TYR A 212 -6.00 -4.21 2.27
C TYR A 212 -4.80 -3.71 1.46
N SER A 213 -4.22 -2.60 1.88
CA SER A 213 -3.10 -1.96 1.18
C SER A 213 -1.76 -2.55 1.59
N SER A 214 -0.89 -2.81 0.62
CA SER A 214 0.49 -3.24 0.86
C SER A 214 1.39 -2.15 1.47
N VAL A 215 0.89 -0.95 1.72
CA VAL A 215 1.64 0.16 2.35
C VAL A 215 2.16 -0.20 3.74
N PHE A 216 1.45 -1.07 4.46
CA PHE A 216 1.85 -1.48 5.80
C PHE A 216 3.20 -2.22 5.84
N PHE A 217 3.57 -2.95 4.78
CA PHE A 217 4.89 -3.60 4.71
C PHE A 217 6.03 -2.59 4.69
N ASP A 218 5.87 -1.49 3.97
CA ASP A 218 6.87 -0.42 3.94
C ASP A 218 6.86 0.35 5.28
N TYR A 219 5.67 0.64 5.82
CA TYR A 219 5.50 1.32 7.10
C TYR A 219 6.07 0.53 8.28
N ALA A 220 6.01 -0.80 8.23
CA ALA A 220 6.56 -1.70 9.26
C ALA A 220 8.05 -1.48 9.54
N ASN A 221 8.82 -0.94 8.58
CA ASN A 221 10.21 -0.58 8.79
C ASN A 221 10.40 0.47 9.91
N LEU A 222 9.38 1.27 10.19
CA LEU A 222 9.42 2.30 11.24
C LEU A 222 9.07 1.78 12.64
N LYS A 223 8.52 0.56 12.73
CA LYS A 223 8.05 -0.04 14.00
C LYS A 223 7.05 0.86 14.74
N LYS A 224 6.25 1.60 14.00
CA LYS A 224 5.18 2.45 14.53
C LYS A 224 3.85 1.69 14.52
N PRO A 225 2.87 2.05 15.37
CA PRO A 225 1.56 1.41 15.43
C PRO A 225 0.83 1.39 14.09
N MET A 226 0.07 0.32 13.84
CA MET A 226 -0.81 0.18 12.69
C MET A 226 -2.19 -0.29 13.13
N ILE A 227 -3.24 0.20 12.48
CA ILE A 227 -4.63 -0.23 12.66
C ILE A 227 -5.16 -0.64 11.29
N PHE A 228 -5.80 -1.79 11.22
CA PHE A 228 -6.38 -2.33 9.99
C PHE A 228 -7.91 -2.22 10.07
N TYR A 229 -8.48 -1.21 9.40
CA TYR A 229 -9.93 -0.99 9.33
C TYR A 229 -10.52 -1.65 8.09
N MET A 230 -10.83 -2.94 8.20
CA MET A 230 -11.29 -3.82 7.13
C MET A 230 -12.82 -4.01 7.20
N TYR A 231 -13.58 -2.94 7.24
CA TYR A 231 -15.03 -2.88 7.48
C TYR A 231 -15.90 -3.72 6.52
N ASP A 232 -15.35 -4.15 5.41
CA ASP A 232 -16.00 -4.95 4.37
C ASP A 232 -15.29 -6.31 4.15
N PHE A 233 -14.64 -6.85 5.20
CA PHE A 233 -13.75 -8.00 5.11
C PHE A 233 -14.38 -9.22 4.46
N ASP A 234 -15.61 -9.61 4.85
CA ASP A 234 -16.29 -10.78 4.31
C ASP A 234 -16.61 -10.62 2.81
N ALA A 235 -17.08 -9.44 2.40
CA ALA A 235 -17.34 -9.13 1.01
C ALA A 235 -16.01 -9.10 0.21
N TYR A 236 -14.99 -8.47 0.77
CA TYR A 236 -13.70 -8.34 0.11
C TYR A 236 -13.00 -9.68 -0.12
N LYS A 237 -13.01 -10.57 0.88
CA LYS A 237 -12.43 -11.91 0.81
C LYS A 237 -13.11 -12.78 -0.26
N ASN A 238 -14.45 -12.69 -0.35
CA ASN A 238 -15.24 -13.51 -1.27
C ASN A 238 -15.20 -13.00 -2.72
N GLU A 239 -15.01 -11.70 -2.95
CA GLU A 239 -15.19 -11.10 -4.28
C GLU A 239 -13.87 -10.79 -5.00
N ILE A 240 -12.74 -10.61 -4.29
CA ILE A 240 -11.62 -9.94 -4.95
C ILE A 240 -10.36 -10.80 -5.10
N ARG A 241 -9.80 -11.41 -4.05
CA ARG A 241 -8.59 -12.28 -4.11
C ARG A 241 -8.23 -12.79 -2.72
N ASP A 242 -7.72 -14.02 -2.66
CA ASP A 242 -7.06 -14.53 -1.47
C ASP A 242 -5.81 -13.73 -1.11
N PHE A 243 -5.47 -13.74 0.17
CA PHE A 243 -4.27 -13.13 0.71
C PHE A 243 -3.15 -14.16 0.89
N TYR A 244 -1.90 -13.66 0.96
CA TYR A 244 -0.73 -14.46 1.32
C TYR A 244 -0.49 -14.53 2.84
N ILE A 245 -1.17 -13.69 3.60
CA ILE A 245 -1.06 -13.58 5.06
C ILE A 245 -2.48 -13.68 5.62
N ASP A 246 -2.66 -14.46 6.66
CA ASP A 246 -3.92 -14.49 7.39
C ASP A 246 -4.11 -13.19 8.19
N VAL A 247 -5.36 -12.80 8.40
CA VAL A 247 -5.69 -11.51 9.01
C VAL A 247 -5.17 -11.44 10.45
N GLU A 248 -5.15 -12.59 11.13
CA GLU A 248 -4.64 -12.77 12.49
C GLU A 248 -3.11 -12.57 12.60
N GLU A 249 -2.39 -12.63 11.47
CA GLU A 249 -0.93 -12.41 11.40
C GLU A 249 -0.56 -10.96 11.11
N LEU A 250 -1.54 -10.07 10.93
CA LEU A 250 -1.28 -8.65 10.68
C LEU A 250 -0.69 -7.97 11.92
N PRO A 251 0.25 -7.03 11.76
CA PRO A 251 0.98 -6.44 12.87
C PRO A 251 0.21 -5.29 13.55
N GLY A 252 -1.02 -5.53 13.98
CA GLY A 252 -1.86 -4.54 14.65
C GLY A 252 -3.32 -4.97 14.75
N PRO A 253 -4.16 -4.23 15.49
CA PRO A 253 -5.56 -4.54 15.62
C PRO A 253 -6.29 -4.50 14.28
N VAL A 254 -7.17 -5.49 14.06
CA VAL A 254 -7.98 -5.63 12.85
C VAL A 254 -9.45 -5.48 13.22
N ILE A 255 -10.10 -4.50 12.58
CA ILE A 255 -11.52 -4.19 12.75
C ILE A 255 -12.23 -4.61 11.47
N THR A 256 -13.01 -5.69 11.54
CA THR A 256 -13.62 -6.33 10.35
C THR A 256 -15.06 -5.89 10.08
N ASP A 257 -15.58 -4.99 10.88
CA ASP A 257 -16.91 -4.40 10.76
C ASP A 257 -16.84 -2.86 10.73
N ARG A 258 -18.01 -2.21 10.68
CA ARG A 258 -18.10 -0.74 10.68
C ARG A 258 -18.11 -0.13 12.09
N ASN A 259 -17.47 -0.79 13.04
CA ASN A 259 -17.46 -0.37 14.44
C ASN A 259 -16.55 0.85 14.65
N GLN A 260 -17.14 2.05 14.64
CA GLN A 260 -16.42 3.30 14.86
C GLN A 260 -15.94 3.45 16.32
N GLU A 261 -16.63 2.84 17.27
CA GLU A 261 -16.23 2.88 18.70
C GLU A 261 -14.92 2.11 18.90
N GLU A 262 -14.79 0.97 18.24
CA GLU A 262 -13.55 0.19 18.26
C GLU A 262 -12.40 0.96 17.61
N LEU A 263 -12.64 1.57 16.45
CA LEU A 263 -11.65 2.42 15.79
C LEU A 263 -11.19 3.57 16.71
N VAL A 264 -12.12 4.24 17.37
CA VAL A 264 -11.79 5.30 18.35
C VAL A 264 -10.99 4.76 19.53
N ARG A 265 -11.34 3.57 20.03
CA ARG A 265 -10.59 2.92 21.13
C ARG A 265 -9.13 2.69 20.73
N GLU A 266 -8.90 2.14 19.55
CA GLU A 266 -7.54 1.87 19.06
C GLU A 266 -6.76 3.18 18.79
N LEU A 267 -7.41 4.21 18.24
CA LEU A 267 -6.77 5.53 18.07
C LEU A 267 -6.37 6.17 19.42
N LYS A 268 -7.21 6.02 20.46
CA LYS A 268 -6.87 6.50 21.82
C LYS A 268 -5.74 5.69 22.45
N ALA A 269 -5.61 4.41 22.13
CA ALA A 269 -4.53 3.57 22.64
C ALA A 269 -3.15 4.02 22.12
N ILE A 270 -3.06 4.55 20.88
CA ILE A 270 -1.83 5.10 20.31
C ILE A 270 -1.29 6.27 21.14
N GLU A 271 -2.17 7.10 21.71
CA GLU A 271 -1.77 8.23 22.56
C GLU A 271 -1.03 7.77 23.83
N ASN A 272 -1.51 6.68 24.44
CA ASN A 272 -1.04 6.23 25.74
C ASN A 272 0.18 5.30 25.69
N ASN A 273 0.40 4.63 24.55
CA ASN A 273 1.47 3.66 24.38
C ASN A 273 2.45 4.16 23.31
N GLY A 274 3.56 4.73 23.76
CA GLY A 274 4.65 5.13 22.87
C GLY A 274 5.41 3.94 22.28
N ALA A 275 4.83 3.12 21.43
CA ALA A 275 5.26 1.94 20.70
C ALA A 275 4.66 0.62 21.27
N TYR A 276 4.08 -0.16 20.36
CA TYR A 276 3.78 -1.58 20.60
C TYR A 276 5.07 -2.39 20.64
#